data_47a2ee39200501236485096f3774ea65
#
_entry.id   47a2ee39200501236485096f3774ea65
#
_cell.length_a   1.000
_cell.length_b   1.000
_cell.length_c   1.000
_cell.angle_alpha   90.00
_cell.angle_beta   90.00
_cell.angle_gamma   90.00
#
_symmetry.space_group_name_H-M   'P 1'
#
loop_
_entity.id
_entity.type
_entity.pdbx_description
1 polymer ?
#
loop_
_entity_poly.entity_id
_entity_poly.type
_entity_poly.pdbx_seq_one_letter_code
_entity_poly.pdbx_strand_id
1 'polypeptide(L)'
;MSRLNLDEGDLKSSPLFCEAGWRQFPAFVLTLVVAWLAFGFFAQSQEEDAPSDEPETTFFVAVDGSDTWSGALPTPNGRKTDGPFATISRARDAIRQLKARGPLAHPVKVMVRGGTYYLDDTLVFAPRDSGTKDCPIAYAAYPGETPVISGGKVIEASWKNHKDEIQVCFIKEVKDGNCYFRQLAVNGKRQKRSRIPDEGEFLREDALSETSFRYADGDMQKWKNLDDVEVLVFHSWNESRFRIAKLDEKERVVQFRDPKARHTIGWRGAGGPNRYYIENALEGITQPGEWYLDRHTGELYYWPTGDIAQAEFVAPVLKQLVRFEGNVDEGQYVEYVHMRGFTFSDTDWKLPENGYPDCGDVGDIVDPSAITYQAAKHCAFEDNCVKNVGTYALELTGDGNLVTGNEIFDTGGGGIISRSFGKEPNVISYNHIHHTGLVYPSAVGINIDEGGGTIAHNLIHDITHSGVYGRHWATATQPKERRNQEQPLVIEFNEIYDVMLNINDGAGVFIRDSNIVIRNNLIHDVYAGGERCPGWGIYLGCETRDTRVENNVVYGTLESVHVWYNDRNVTLENNIFVGSRKCQINYQNPQHLSHENIRFVRNIIFCTETGGH
;
A
#
# COMPACT_ATOMS: atom_id res chain seq x y z
N MET A 1 -40.63 12.31 5.31
CA MET A 1 -41.36 11.26 4.57
C MET A 1 -41.11 11.43 3.09
N SER A 2 -40.16 10.75 2.54
CA SER A 2 -40.11 10.36 1.11
C SER A 2 -39.05 9.24 1.01
N ARG A 3 -39.52 8.05 0.67
CA ARG A 3 -38.69 6.86 0.46
C ARG A 3 -37.91 7.04 -0.84
N LEU A 4 -36.58 6.88 -0.78
CA LEU A 4 -35.77 6.58 -1.95
C LEU A 4 -35.66 5.05 -2.04
N ASN A 5 -36.24 4.51 -3.10
CA ASN A 5 -36.01 3.13 -3.54
C ASN A 5 -34.58 3.06 -4.10
N LEU A 6 -33.75 2.25 -3.50
CA LEU A 6 -32.52 1.76 -4.12
C LEU A 6 -32.83 0.39 -4.73
N ASP A 7 -32.59 0.27 -6.01
CA ASP A 7 -32.75 -0.93 -6.82
C ASP A 7 -31.81 -2.04 -6.31
N GLU A 8 -32.38 -3.16 -5.92
CA GLU A 8 -31.66 -4.42 -5.67
C GLU A 8 -31.38 -5.11 -7.02
N GLY A 9 -30.23 -4.80 -7.61
CA GLY A 9 -29.77 -5.48 -8.81
C GLY A 9 -28.26 -5.38 -8.94
N ASP A 10 -27.60 -6.53 -8.88
CA ASP A 10 -26.18 -6.81 -9.12
C ASP A 10 -25.25 -6.92 -7.90
N LEU A 11 -25.53 -7.92 -7.06
CA LEU A 11 -24.54 -8.55 -6.17
C LEU A 11 -24.78 -10.05 -6.09
N LYS A 12 -24.58 -10.76 -7.21
CA LYS A 12 -24.53 -12.22 -7.22
C LYS A 12 -23.54 -12.69 -8.27
N SER A 13 -22.25 -12.81 -7.90
CA SER A 13 -21.36 -13.84 -8.44
C SER A 13 -19.99 -13.80 -7.74
N SER A 14 -19.91 -14.31 -6.54
CA SER A 14 -18.68 -14.88 -5.96
C SER A 14 -19.07 -16.13 -5.19
N PRO A 15 -18.63 -17.32 -5.59
CA PRO A 15 -18.96 -18.56 -4.90
C PRO A 15 -17.92 -18.87 -3.81
N LEU A 16 -17.84 -18.05 -2.78
CA LEU A 16 -17.06 -18.34 -1.55
C LEU A 16 -17.77 -17.83 -0.29
N PHE A 17 -19.10 -17.74 -0.31
CA PHE A 17 -19.85 -17.64 0.94
C PHE A 17 -20.16 -19.04 1.43
N CYS A 18 -19.26 -19.57 2.26
CA CYS A 18 -19.62 -20.66 3.15
C CYS A 18 -20.61 -20.10 4.17
N GLU A 19 -21.90 -20.42 4.00
CA GLU A 19 -22.95 -20.16 4.99
C GLU A 19 -22.65 -20.95 6.27
N ALA A 20 -21.83 -20.41 7.16
CA ALA A 20 -21.66 -20.98 8.49
C ALA A 20 -21.31 -19.89 9.49
N GLY A 21 -22.27 -19.45 10.27
CA GLY A 21 -21.95 -19.01 11.62
C GLY A 21 -22.54 -17.73 12.18
N TRP A 22 -23.30 -16.94 11.45
CA TRP A 22 -23.85 -15.68 12.00
C TRP A 22 -25.03 -15.85 13.01
N ARG A 23 -25.43 -17.08 13.32
CA ARG A 23 -26.61 -17.32 14.17
C ARG A 23 -26.34 -17.51 15.67
N GLN A 24 -25.10 -17.39 16.16
CA GLN A 24 -24.81 -17.66 17.59
C GLN A 24 -23.86 -16.67 18.27
N PHE A 25 -23.83 -15.41 17.87
CA PHE A 25 -23.21 -14.40 18.73
C PHE A 25 -24.16 -14.10 19.90
N PRO A 26 -23.72 -14.23 21.15
CA PRO A 26 -24.54 -13.79 22.28
C PRO A 26 -24.86 -12.30 22.14
N ALA A 27 -26.11 -11.91 22.25
CA ALA A 27 -26.54 -10.51 22.18
C ALA A 27 -25.73 -9.54 23.08
N PHE A 28 -25.10 -10.08 24.10
CA PHE A 28 -24.22 -9.37 25.03
C PHE A 28 -22.91 -8.89 24.38
N VAL A 29 -22.28 -9.69 23.49
CA VAL A 29 -21.04 -9.30 22.79
C VAL A 29 -21.35 -8.23 21.74
N LEU A 30 -22.47 -8.39 21.03
CA LEU A 30 -22.95 -7.39 20.07
C LEU A 30 -23.26 -6.05 20.77
N THR A 31 -23.81 -6.08 21.98
CA THR A 31 -24.11 -4.88 22.78
C THR A 31 -22.84 -4.19 23.25
N LEU A 32 -21.78 -4.92 23.60
CA LEU A 32 -20.47 -4.34 23.96
C LEU A 32 -19.76 -3.74 22.75
N VAL A 33 -19.80 -4.40 21.59
CA VAL A 33 -19.24 -3.88 20.34
C VAL A 33 -19.99 -2.65 19.86
N VAL A 34 -21.33 -2.67 19.90
CA VAL A 34 -22.16 -1.51 19.54
C VAL A 34 -21.99 -0.35 20.53
N ALA A 35 -21.83 -0.62 21.82
CA ALA A 35 -21.51 0.42 22.79
C ALA A 35 -20.13 1.05 22.56
N TRP A 36 -19.16 0.24 22.16
CA TRP A 36 -17.81 0.71 21.82
C TRP A 36 -17.80 1.53 20.52
N LEU A 37 -18.49 1.09 19.47
CA LEU A 37 -18.68 1.82 18.22
C LEU A 37 -19.46 3.15 18.44
N ALA A 38 -20.45 3.17 19.34
CA ALA A 38 -21.19 4.40 19.64
C ALA A 38 -20.37 5.48 20.36
N PHE A 39 -19.30 5.10 21.08
CA PHE A 39 -18.40 6.05 21.72
C PHE A 39 -17.21 6.47 20.84
N GLY A 40 -16.90 5.73 19.77
CA GLY A 40 -15.78 6.01 18.84
C GLY A 40 -16.13 6.88 17.64
N PHE A 41 -17.38 6.86 17.20
CA PHE A 41 -17.88 7.63 16.06
C PHE A 41 -18.57 8.95 16.46
N PHE A 42 -17.93 9.78 17.27
CA PHE A 42 -18.19 11.20 17.11
C PHE A 42 -17.35 11.69 15.95
N ALA A 43 -17.97 11.76 14.77
CA ALA A 43 -17.47 12.53 13.68
C ALA A 43 -17.08 13.91 14.25
N GLN A 44 -15.78 14.17 14.32
CA GLN A 44 -15.30 15.52 14.47
C GLN A 44 -15.75 16.21 13.19
N SER A 45 -16.80 17.03 13.30
CA SER A 45 -17.19 17.94 12.22
C SER A 45 -15.90 18.68 11.85
N GLN A 46 -15.46 18.54 10.60
CA GLN A 46 -14.43 19.41 10.06
C GLN A 46 -14.90 20.83 10.35
N GLU A 47 -14.26 21.52 11.29
CA GLU A 47 -14.31 22.97 11.29
C GLU A 47 -13.70 23.35 9.95
N GLU A 48 -14.55 23.82 9.02
CA GLU A 48 -14.05 24.60 7.88
C GLU A 48 -13.15 25.68 8.49
N ASP A 49 -11.86 25.65 8.20
CA ASP A 49 -10.93 26.69 8.59
C ASP A 49 -11.55 28.03 8.18
N ALA A 50 -12.05 28.78 9.13
CA ALA A 50 -12.52 30.13 8.89
C ALA A 50 -11.38 30.88 8.19
N PRO A 51 -11.62 31.63 7.11
CA PRO A 51 -10.58 32.35 6.42
C PRO A 51 -9.82 33.20 7.44
N SER A 52 -8.54 32.87 7.65
CA SER A 52 -7.67 33.67 8.50
C SER A 52 -7.53 35.05 7.84
N ASP A 53 -7.81 36.12 8.55
CA ASP A 53 -7.59 37.49 8.10
C ASP A 53 -6.10 37.86 7.95
N GLU A 54 -5.20 36.88 8.05
CA GLU A 54 -3.77 37.08 7.91
C GLU A 54 -3.36 37.19 6.44
N PRO A 55 -2.48 38.10 6.08
CA PRO A 55 -2.04 38.25 4.70
C PRO A 55 -1.34 36.99 4.21
N GLU A 56 -1.80 36.45 3.09
CA GLU A 56 -1.30 35.21 2.48
C GLU A 56 -0.87 35.48 1.02
N THR A 57 0.21 34.86 0.58
CA THR A 57 0.62 34.90 -0.83
C THR A 57 0.05 33.69 -1.55
N THR A 58 -0.89 33.92 -2.47
CA THR A 58 -1.55 32.84 -3.21
C THR A 58 -1.11 32.78 -4.66
N PHE A 59 -0.71 31.58 -5.13
CA PHE A 59 -0.53 31.24 -6.54
C PHE A 59 -1.59 30.24 -6.99
N PHE A 60 -1.91 30.28 -8.28
CA PHE A 60 -2.88 29.38 -8.90
C PHE A 60 -2.22 28.56 -10.01
N VAL A 61 -2.63 27.28 -10.12
CA VAL A 61 -2.23 26.35 -11.18
C VAL A 61 -3.50 25.80 -11.83
N ALA A 62 -3.57 25.76 -13.16
CA ALA A 62 -4.70 25.20 -13.91
C ALA A 62 -4.22 24.55 -15.20
N VAL A 63 -4.93 23.51 -15.67
CA VAL A 63 -4.59 22.81 -16.93
C VAL A 63 -4.68 23.71 -18.17
N ASP A 64 -5.48 24.77 -18.13
CA ASP A 64 -5.57 25.80 -19.16
C ASP A 64 -4.70 27.04 -18.87
N GLY A 65 -3.78 26.92 -17.92
CA GLY A 65 -2.83 27.95 -17.51
C GLY A 65 -1.63 28.09 -18.45
N SER A 66 -0.71 28.98 -18.07
CA SER A 66 0.57 29.16 -18.77
C SER A 66 1.70 29.47 -17.79
N ASP A 67 2.83 28.81 -17.94
CA ASP A 67 4.02 29.03 -17.09
C ASP A 67 4.71 30.39 -17.38
N THR A 68 4.23 31.12 -18.36
CA THR A 68 4.65 32.51 -18.66
C THR A 68 3.83 33.56 -17.93
N TRP A 69 2.71 33.18 -17.32
CA TRP A 69 1.83 34.08 -16.57
C TRP A 69 2.31 34.30 -15.14
N SER A 70 1.64 35.20 -14.43
CA SER A 70 2.02 35.58 -13.06
C SER A 70 1.65 34.53 -12.02
N GLY A 71 0.68 33.67 -12.28
CA GLY A 71 0.09 32.73 -11.33
C GLY A 71 -0.82 33.41 -10.29
N ALA A 72 -1.07 34.71 -10.37
CA ALA A 72 -1.82 35.46 -9.37
C ALA A 72 -3.36 35.40 -9.58
N LEU A 73 -3.82 34.87 -10.69
CA LEU A 73 -5.25 34.78 -11.01
C LEU A 73 -5.71 33.33 -11.07
N PRO A 74 -6.90 33.02 -10.53
CA PRO A 74 -7.42 31.64 -10.53
C PRO A 74 -7.90 31.16 -11.91
N THR A 75 -8.08 32.07 -12.85
CA THR A 75 -8.48 31.79 -14.23
C THR A 75 -7.79 32.76 -15.19
N PRO A 76 -7.62 32.40 -16.49
CA PRO A 76 -7.09 33.30 -17.49
C PRO A 76 -7.90 34.58 -17.56
N ASN A 77 -7.22 35.74 -17.63
CA ASN A 77 -7.91 37.01 -17.85
C ASN A 77 -8.56 37.07 -19.26
N GLY A 78 -9.51 37.97 -19.46
CA GLY A 78 -10.29 38.05 -20.72
C GLY A 78 -9.45 38.25 -21.98
N ARG A 79 -8.19 38.68 -21.86
CA ARG A 79 -7.24 38.86 -22.97
C ARG A 79 -6.26 37.68 -23.10
N LYS A 80 -6.29 36.71 -22.19
CA LYS A 80 -5.34 35.58 -22.08
C LYS A 80 -3.88 36.05 -22.05
N THR A 81 -3.61 37.16 -21.37
CA THR A 81 -2.25 37.69 -21.18
C THR A 81 -1.71 37.41 -19.79
N ASP A 82 -2.56 37.01 -18.86
CA ASP A 82 -2.22 36.62 -17.50
C ASP A 82 -3.29 35.65 -16.93
N GLY A 83 -2.90 34.84 -15.94
CA GLY A 83 -3.73 33.81 -15.36
C GLY A 83 -2.95 32.88 -14.45
N PRO A 84 -3.47 31.64 -14.21
CA PRO A 84 -2.77 30.60 -13.42
C PRO A 84 -1.54 30.08 -14.17
N PHE A 85 -0.59 29.49 -13.44
CA PHE A 85 0.47 28.67 -14.04
C PHE A 85 -0.13 27.40 -14.67
N ALA A 86 0.60 26.81 -15.63
CA ALA A 86 0.24 25.52 -16.21
C ALA A 86 0.71 24.34 -15.32
N THR A 87 1.81 24.51 -14.58
CA THR A 87 2.46 23.42 -13.86
C THR A 87 2.72 23.73 -12.39
N ILE A 88 2.66 22.70 -11.53
CA ILE A 88 3.01 22.79 -10.12
C ILE A 88 4.51 23.13 -9.97
N SER A 89 5.34 22.61 -10.86
CA SER A 89 6.79 22.91 -10.91
C SER A 89 7.05 24.39 -11.08
N ARG A 90 6.27 25.07 -11.93
CA ARG A 90 6.39 26.52 -12.12
C ARG A 90 5.97 27.29 -10.87
N ALA A 91 4.92 26.86 -10.17
CA ALA A 91 4.51 27.46 -8.90
C ALA A 91 5.61 27.31 -7.84
N ARG A 92 6.21 26.11 -7.69
CA ARG A 92 7.39 25.87 -6.84
C ARG A 92 8.53 26.84 -7.18
N ASP A 93 8.84 27.01 -8.46
CA ASP A 93 9.93 27.88 -8.91
C ASP A 93 9.60 29.37 -8.69
N ALA A 94 8.32 29.77 -8.74
CA ALA A 94 7.89 31.11 -8.35
C ALA A 94 8.13 31.38 -6.85
N ILE A 95 7.86 30.40 -5.98
CA ILE A 95 8.17 30.49 -4.54
C ILE A 95 9.67 30.61 -4.31
N ARG A 96 10.50 29.84 -5.04
CA ARG A 96 11.97 29.98 -5.00
C ARG A 96 12.42 31.41 -5.37
N GLN A 97 11.81 32.00 -6.39
CA GLN A 97 12.09 33.38 -6.79
C GLN A 97 11.63 34.40 -5.73
N LEU A 98 10.52 34.14 -5.05
CA LEU A 98 10.07 34.96 -3.93
C LEU A 98 11.08 34.91 -2.78
N LYS A 99 11.50 33.71 -2.38
CA LYS A 99 12.51 33.48 -1.32
C LYS A 99 13.88 34.05 -1.66
N ALA A 100 14.26 34.13 -2.93
CA ALA A 100 15.52 34.76 -3.35
C ALA A 100 15.56 36.27 -3.10
N ARG A 101 14.40 36.92 -2.86
CA ARG A 101 14.27 38.34 -2.51
C ARG A 101 14.32 38.60 -1.00
N GLY A 102 14.23 37.55 -0.18
CA GLY A 102 14.23 37.59 1.27
C GLY A 102 13.41 36.46 1.88
N PRO A 103 13.42 36.32 3.21
CA PRO A 103 12.55 35.39 3.93
C PRO A 103 11.07 35.61 3.58
N LEU A 104 10.27 34.54 3.62
CA LEU A 104 8.82 34.65 3.46
C LEU A 104 8.26 35.52 4.61
N ALA A 105 7.48 36.51 4.28
CA ALA A 105 6.82 37.40 5.24
C ALA A 105 5.47 36.82 5.73
N HIS A 106 4.87 35.95 4.94
CA HIS A 106 3.56 35.34 5.17
C HIS A 106 3.55 33.90 4.65
N PRO A 107 2.61 33.06 5.10
CA PRO A 107 2.34 31.75 4.50
C PRO A 107 2.12 31.84 2.97
N VAL A 108 2.51 30.80 2.25
CA VAL A 108 2.33 30.74 0.81
C VAL A 108 1.40 29.57 0.47
N LYS A 109 0.40 29.83 -0.35
CA LYS A 109 -0.55 28.83 -0.82
C LYS A 109 -0.52 28.70 -2.33
N VAL A 110 -0.44 27.49 -2.83
CA VAL A 110 -0.57 27.13 -4.23
C VAL A 110 -1.91 26.40 -4.40
N MET A 111 -2.87 27.09 -5.01
CA MET A 111 -4.20 26.54 -5.26
C MET A 111 -4.23 25.89 -6.64
N VAL A 112 -4.40 24.56 -6.68
CA VAL A 112 -4.39 23.78 -7.91
C VAL A 112 -5.83 23.49 -8.33
N ARG A 113 -6.19 23.92 -9.56
CA ARG A 113 -7.51 23.73 -10.14
C ARG A 113 -7.72 22.27 -10.56
N GLY A 114 -8.97 21.85 -10.62
CA GLY A 114 -9.35 20.52 -11.10
C GLY A 114 -8.88 20.24 -12.53
N GLY A 115 -8.62 18.97 -12.81
CA GLY A 115 -8.10 18.45 -14.07
C GLY A 115 -6.96 17.48 -13.85
N THR A 116 -6.50 16.82 -14.91
CA THR A 116 -5.40 15.86 -14.83
C THR A 116 -4.10 16.52 -15.29
N TYR A 117 -3.12 16.49 -14.41
CA TYR A 117 -1.76 16.98 -14.63
C TYR A 117 -0.85 15.77 -14.86
N TYR A 118 -0.61 15.44 -16.13
CA TYR A 118 0.34 14.41 -16.51
C TYR A 118 1.75 14.92 -16.33
N LEU A 119 2.51 14.28 -15.46
CA LEU A 119 3.89 14.67 -15.16
C LEU A 119 4.85 14.08 -16.21
N ASP A 120 5.72 14.94 -16.75
CA ASP A 120 6.84 14.48 -17.60
C ASP A 120 7.97 13.86 -16.76
N ASP A 121 8.12 14.29 -15.50
CA ASP A 121 9.14 13.83 -14.55
C ASP A 121 8.63 14.00 -13.11
N THR A 122 9.30 13.35 -12.17
CA THR A 122 9.02 13.44 -10.73
C THR A 122 9.06 14.90 -10.25
N LEU A 123 8.04 15.34 -9.52
CA LEU A 123 8.01 16.64 -8.88
C LEU A 123 8.90 16.64 -7.63
N VAL A 124 10.05 17.32 -7.70
CA VAL A 124 11.07 17.30 -6.65
C VAL A 124 11.04 18.56 -5.80
N PHE A 125 11.03 18.37 -4.47
CA PHE A 125 11.21 19.42 -3.46
C PHE A 125 12.53 19.20 -2.72
N ALA A 126 13.32 20.24 -2.60
CA ALA A 126 14.62 20.22 -1.92
C ALA A 126 14.59 21.14 -0.69
N PRO A 127 15.58 21.15 0.21
CA PRO A 127 15.62 22.03 1.39
C PRO A 127 15.36 23.51 1.11
N ARG A 128 15.77 23.99 -0.08
CA ARG A 128 15.46 25.36 -0.54
C ARG A 128 13.95 25.65 -0.74
N ASP A 129 13.12 24.61 -0.82
CA ASP A 129 11.67 24.70 -0.99
C ASP A 129 10.92 24.74 0.35
N SER A 130 11.63 24.61 1.46
CA SER A 130 11.04 24.61 2.81
C SER A 130 10.32 25.89 3.14
N GLY A 131 9.20 25.76 3.83
CA GLY A 131 8.60 26.84 4.60
C GLY A 131 9.27 27.01 5.97
N THR A 132 8.57 27.66 6.86
CA THR A 132 8.90 27.75 8.30
C THR A 132 7.63 27.51 9.10
N LYS A 133 7.76 27.34 10.42
CA LYS A 133 6.59 27.20 11.30
C LYS A 133 5.59 28.33 11.17
N ASP A 134 6.07 29.56 11.04
CA ASP A 134 5.23 30.75 10.93
C ASP A 134 4.80 31.05 9.48
N CYS A 135 5.52 30.54 8.51
CA CYS A 135 5.27 30.73 7.08
C CYS A 135 5.35 29.39 6.34
N PRO A 136 4.42 28.45 6.57
CA PRO A 136 4.38 27.19 5.82
C PRO A 136 4.04 27.43 4.35
N ILE A 137 4.37 26.44 3.51
CA ILE A 137 4.04 26.43 2.09
C ILE A 137 3.04 25.31 1.85
N ALA A 138 1.83 25.65 1.43
CA ALA A 138 0.77 24.68 1.18
C ALA A 138 0.47 24.57 -0.32
N TYR A 139 0.50 23.35 -0.83
CA TYR A 139 -0.06 23.00 -2.14
C TYR A 139 -1.41 22.34 -1.87
N ALA A 140 -2.50 22.95 -2.35
CA ALA A 140 -3.84 22.48 -2.03
C ALA A 140 -4.75 22.49 -3.26
N ALA A 141 -5.70 21.57 -3.28
CA ALA A 141 -6.78 21.60 -4.25
C ALA A 141 -7.60 22.89 -4.11
N TYR A 142 -8.04 23.43 -5.25
CA TYR A 142 -8.99 24.54 -5.24
C TYR A 142 -10.32 24.08 -4.63
N PRO A 143 -10.98 24.87 -3.78
CA PRO A 143 -12.19 24.46 -3.08
C PRO A 143 -13.25 23.85 -4.01
N GLY A 144 -13.71 22.65 -3.68
CA GLY A 144 -14.69 21.90 -4.44
C GLY A 144 -14.19 21.27 -5.74
N GLU A 145 -12.87 21.28 -5.98
CA GLU A 145 -12.24 20.67 -7.15
C GLU A 145 -11.27 19.56 -6.72
N THR A 146 -11.03 18.59 -7.60
CA THR A 146 -10.12 17.46 -7.36
C THR A 146 -9.07 17.40 -8.46
N PRO A 147 -7.90 18.01 -8.29
CA PRO A 147 -6.79 17.87 -9.22
C PRO A 147 -6.18 16.48 -9.14
N VAL A 148 -5.88 15.90 -10.30
CA VAL A 148 -5.23 14.60 -10.43
C VAL A 148 -3.79 14.79 -10.88
N ILE A 149 -2.83 14.27 -10.12
CA ILE A 149 -1.41 14.24 -10.46
C ILE A 149 -1.11 12.82 -10.95
N SER A 150 -0.90 12.67 -12.25
CA SER A 150 -0.72 11.36 -12.90
C SER A 150 0.71 11.19 -13.42
N GLY A 151 1.29 10.02 -13.15
CA GLY A 151 2.56 9.56 -13.72
C GLY A 151 2.37 8.75 -15.00
N GLY A 152 1.17 8.77 -15.54
CA GLY A 152 0.79 8.04 -16.73
C GLY A 152 0.94 8.86 -18.01
N LYS A 153 0.75 8.17 -19.13
CA LYS A 153 0.67 8.74 -20.46
C LYS A 153 -0.57 8.19 -21.16
N VAL A 154 -1.37 9.07 -21.75
CA VAL A 154 -2.55 8.65 -22.51
C VAL A 154 -2.12 7.87 -23.76
N ILE A 155 -2.74 6.71 -23.97
CA ILE A 155 -2.52 5.88 -25.14
C ILE A 155 -3.50 6.31 -26.22
N GLU A 156 -3.02 7.02 -27.21
CA GLU A 156 -3.78 7.33 -28.42
C GLU A 156 -3.60 6.18 -29.44
N ALA A 157 -4.57 5.28 -29.53
CA ALA A 157 -4.46 4.11 -30.38
C ALA A 157 -5.75 3.79 -31.13
N SER A 158 -5.60 3.17 -32.31
CA SER A 158 -6.70 2.65 -33.09
C SER A 158 -6.90 1.18 -32.79
N TRP A 159 -8.00 0.84 -32.17
CA TRP A 159 -8.37 -0.51 -31.81
C TRP A 159 -8.96 -1.29 -32.97
N LYS A 160 -8.65 -2.58 -33.05
CA LYS A 160 -9.18 -3.54 -34.03
C LYS A 160 -9.59 -4.82 -33.32
N ASN A 161 -10.61 -5.50 -33.82
CA ASN A 161 -10.94 -6.83 -33.32
C ASN A 161 -9.77 -7.79 -33.58
N HIS A 162 -9.35 -8.54 -32.57
CA HIS A 162 -8.35 -9.59 -32.68
C HIS A 162 -9.02 -10.98 -32.81
N LYS A 163 -9.71 -11.40 -31.77
CA LYS A 163 -10.42 -12.67 -31.67
C LYS A 163 -11.48 -12.57 -30.58
N ASP A 164 -12.66 -13.10 -30.84
CA ASP A 164 -13.79 -13.02 -29.90
C ASP A 164 -14.04 -11.56 -29.49
N GLU A 165 -14.07 -11.24 -28.20
CA GLU A 165 -14.25 -9.89 -27.67
C GLU A 165 -12.93 -9.12 -27.49
N ILE A 166 -11.77 -9.77 -27.70
CA ILE A 166 -10.45 -9.17 -27.49
C ILE A 166 -10.14 -8.17 -28.61
N GLN A 167 -9.81 -6.97 -28.22
CA GLN A 167 -9.35 -5.90 -29.10
C GLN A 167 -7.82 -5.79 -29.06
N VAL A 168 -7.22 -5.31 -30.14
CA VAL A 168 -5.78 -5.08 -30.23
C VAL A 168 -5.50 -3.71 -30.82
N CYS A 169 -4.50 -3.02 -30.27
CA CYS A 169 -3.94 -1.82 -30.85
C CYS A 169 -2.41 -1.91 -30.92
N PHE A 170 -1.81 -1.08 -31.76
CA PHE A 170 -0.36 -1.01 -31.94
C PHE A 170 0.21 0.24 -31.27
N ILE A 171 1.22 0.07 -30.44
CA ILE A 171 1.94 1.14 -29.75
C ILE A 171 3.38 1.17 -30.26
N LYS A 172 3.68 2.19 -31.05
CA LYS A 172 4.99 2.33 -31.71
C LYS A 172 6.14 2.42 -30.70
N GLU A 173 5.97 3.20 -29.62
CA GLU A 173 6.98 3.41 -28.57
C GLU A 173 7.36 2.08 -27.89
N VAL A 174 6.41 1.16 -27.73
CA VAL A 174 6.66 -0.18 -27.19
C VAL A 174 7.46 -1.00 -28.19
N LYS A 175 7.07 -0.99 -29.46
CA LYS A 175 7.79 -1.69 -30.55
C LYS A 175 9.21 -1.24 -30.69
N ASP A 176 9.46 0.07 -30.55
CA ASP A 176 10.79 0.67 -30.68
C ASP A 176 11.64 0.48 -29.40
N GLY A 177 11.10 -0.11 -28.33
CA GLY A 177 11.76 -0.33 -27.06
C GLY A 177 11.92 0.92 -26.18
N ASN A 178 11.23 2.02 -26.53
CA ASN A 178 11.28 3.29 -25.82
C ASN A 178 10.34 3.35 -24.62
N CYS A 179 9.34 2.47 -24.57
CA CYS A 179 8.35 2.38 -23.53
C CYS A 179 7.98 0.91 -23.27
N TYR A 180 7.84 0.54 -22.03
CA TYR A 180 7.23 -0.72 -21.62
C TYR A 180 6.56 -0.49 -20.28
N PHE A 181 5.27 -0.72 -20.21
CA PHE A 181 4.50 -0.56 -18.98
C PHE A 181 3.97 -1.92 -18.51
N ARG A 182 3.82 -2.04 -17.21
CA ARG A 182 3.39 -3.26 -16.53
C ARG A 182 2.02 -3.11 -15.89
N GLN A 183 1.43 -1.94 -16.01
CA GLN A 183 0.11 -1.61 -15.55
C GLN A 183 -0.65 -0.84 -16.63
N LEU A 184 -1.96 -0.97 -16.62
CA LEU A 184 -2.86 -0.27 -17.53
C LEU A 184 -4.04 0.26 -16.72
N ALA A 185 -4.36 1.53 -16.88
CA ALA A 185 -5.59 2.11 -16.37
C ALA A 185 -6.56 2.40 -17.52
N VAL A 186 -7.83 2.09 -17.32
CA VAL A 186 -8.91 2.43 -18.26
C VAL A 186 -9.99 3.19 -17.51
N ASN A 187 -10.28 4.40 -17.96
CA ASN A 187 -11.20 5.32 -17.28
C ASN A 187 -10.85 5.50 -15.78
N GLY A 188 -9.55 5.65 -15.48
CA GLY A 188 -9.02 5.86 -14.13
C GLY A 188 -9.08 4.64 -13.21
N LYS A 189 -9.32 3.42 -13.74
CA LYS A 189 -9.33 2.16 -13.00
C LYS A 189 -8.23 1.24 -13.52
N ARG A 190 -7.43 0.66 -12.62
CA ARG A 190 -6.45 -0.38 -12.95
C ARG A 190 -7.15 -1.55 -13.64
N GLN A 191 -6.52 -2.07 -14.70
CA GLN A 191 -6.95 -3.27 -15.39
C GLN A 191 -6.07 -4.45 -15.00
N LYS A 192 -6.65 -5.64 -14.95
CA LYS A 192 -5.95 -6.86 -14.55
C LYS A 192 -5.02 -7.32 -15.67
N ARG A 193 -3.72 -7.41 -15.39
CA ARG A 193 -2.77 -8.05 -16.30
C ARG A 193 -3.14 -9.53 -16.43
N SER A 194 -3.11 -10.07 -17.65
CA SER A 194 -3.49 -11.46 -17.92
C SER A 194 -2.81 -12.43 -16.95
N ARG A 195 -3.59 -13.33 -16.34
CA ARG A 195 -3.14 -14.24 -15.29
C ARG A 195 -3.69 -15.64 -15.51
N ILE A 196 -2.91 -16.66 -15.17
CA ILE A 196 -3.30 -18.08 -15.21
C ILE A 196 -2.91 -18.75 -13.88
N PRO A 197 -3.84 -19.33 -13.10
CA PRO A 197 -5.29 -19.26 -13.32
C PRO A 197 -5.83 -17.87 -13.02
N ASP A 198 -7.03 -17.55 -13.47
CA ASP A 198 -7.69 -16.26 -13.22
C ASP A 198 -7.87 -15.99 -11.73
N GLU A 199 -8.24 -17.01 -10.99
CA GLU A 199 -8.42 -16.98 -9.54
C GLU A 199 -7.67 -18.12 -8.88
N GLY A 200 -7.21 -17.89 -7.65
CA GLY A 200 -6.44 -18.87 -6.89
C GLY A 200 -5.02 -19.05 -7.42
N GLU A 201 -4.38 -20.12 -7.05
CA GLU A 201 -3.01 -20.47 -7.43
C GLU A 201 -2.87 -21.96 -7.72
N PHE A 202 -1.90 -22.29 -8.56
CA PHE A 202 -1.42 -23.64 -8.73
C PHE A 202 -0.50 -24.07 -7.58
N LEU A 203 -0.30 -25.36 -7.40
CA LEU A 203 0.65 -25.93 -6.47
C LEU A 203 1.75 -26.68 -7.24
N ARG A 204 3.02 -26.38 -6.98
CA ARG A 204 4.11 -27.16 -7.56
C ARG A 204 4.07 -28.63 -7.08
N GLU A 205 4.44 -29.57 -7.91
CA GLU A 205 4.61 -30.97 -7.52
C GLU A 205 5.92 -31.18 -6.75
N ASP A 206 7.06 -30.90 -7.37
CA ASP A 206 8.40 -31.13 -6.81
C ASP A 206 9.31 -29.92 -7.00
N ALA A 207 10.09 -29.56 -5.97
CA ALA A 207 11.24 -28.67 -6.11
C ALA A 207 12.43 -29.46 -6.64
N LEU A 208 12.96 -29.07 -7.79
CA LEU A 208 14.08 -29.74 -8.43
C LEU A 208 15.41 -29.02 -8.13
N SER A 209 15.36 -27.70 -8.04
CA SER A 209 16.47 -26.86 -7.65
C SER A 209 15.98 -25.54 -7.03
N GLU A 210 16.89 -24.65 -6.67
CA GLU A 210 16.56 -23.31 -6.18
C GLU A 210 15.89 -22.40 -7.24
N THR A 211 15.94 -22.78 -8.53
CA THR A 211 15.40 -22.01 -9.66
C THR A 211 14.60 -22.89 -10.63
N SER A 212 14.13 -24.06 -10.19
CA SER A 212 13.30 -24.92 -11.03
C SER A 212 12.37 -25.80 -10.22
N PHE A 213 11.21 -26.09 -10.77
CA PHE A 213 10.27 -27.03 -10.17
C PHE A 213 9.48 -27.82 -11.23
N ARG A 214 8.85 -28.90 -10.80
CA ARG A 214 7.87 -29.64 -11.58
C ARG A 214 6.48 -29.08 -11.31
N TYR A 215 5.78 -28.76 -12.37
CA TYR A 215 4.39 -28.28 -12.33
C TYR A 215 3.39 -29.43 -12.65
N ALA A 216 2.13 -29.25 -12.24
CA ALA A 216 1.09 -30.24 -12.52
C ALA A 216 0.66 -30.20 -13.99
N ASP A 217 0.08 -31.30 -14.46
CA ASP A 217 -0.35 -31.41 -15.85
C ASP A 217 -1.42 -30.35 -16.19
N GLY A 218 -1.18 -29.59 -17.25
CA GLY A 218 -2.07 -28.51 -17.69
C GLY A 218 -1.79 -27.12 -17.12
N ASP A 219 -0.95 -26.98 -16.07
CA ASP A 219 -0.68 -25.67 -15.46
C ASP A 219 0.11 -24.73 -16.38
N MET A 220 1.02 -25.28 -17.18
CA MET A 220 1.88 -24.49 -18.07
C MET A 220 1.92 -25.09 -19.48
N GLN A 221 2.09 -24.21 -20.46
CA GLN A 221 2.27 -24.55 -21.86
C GLN A 221 3.34 -23.68 -22.49
N LYS A 222 3.79 -24.04 -23.68
CA LYS A 222 4.76 -23.23 -24.42
C LYS A 222 4.08 -22.03 -25.06
N TRP A 223 4.14 -20.90 -24.36
CA TRP A 223 3.63 -19.61 -24.88
C TRP A 223 4.55 -19.04 -25.96
N LYS A 224 3.99 -18.21 -26.84
CA LYS A 224 4.74 -17.60 -27.96
C LYS A 224 5.89 -16.72 -27.49
N ASN A 225 5.67 -15.88 -26.47
CA ASN A 225 6.64 -14.95 -25.91
C ASN A 225 7.08 -15.42 -24.50
N LEU A 226 7.65 -16.61 -24.43
CA LEU A 226 8.00 -17.27 -23.18
C LEU A 226 8.94 -16.44 -22.29
N ASP A 227 9.80 -15.60 -22.89
CA ASP A 227 10.73 -14.72 -22.20
C ASP A 227 10.06 -13.51 -21.53
N ASP A 228 8.78 -13.23 -21.84
CA ASP A 228 7.95 -12.22 -21.22
C ASP A 228 6.96 -12.78 -20.19
N VAL A 229 6.80 -14.09 -20.17
CA VAL A 229 5.94 -14.76 -19.19
C VAL A 229 6.64 -14.77 -17.83
N GLU A 230 5.91 -14.40 -16.82
CA GLU A 230 6.37 -14.33 -15.43
C GLU A 230 5.64 -15.33 -14.56
N VAL A 231 6.36 -15.91 -13.62
CA VAL A 231 5.81 -16.81 -12.61
C VAL A 231 6.02 -16.19 -11.24
N LEU A 232 4.93 -15.86 -10.56
CA LEU A 232 4.97 -15.43 -9.17
C LEU A 232 4.85 -16.65 -8.29
N VAL A 233 5.85 -16.86 -7.43
CA VAL A 233 5.96 -18.01 -6.53
C VAL A 233 5.87 -17.52 -5.09
N PHE A 234 4.89 -18.00 -4.34
CA PHE A 234 4.73 -17.71 -2.92
C PHE A 234 5.64 -18.62 -2.08
N HIS A 235 6.32 -18.02 -1.11
CA HIS A 235 7.11 -18.76 -0.12
C HIS A 235 6.32 -18.91 1.18
N SER A 236 6.69 -18.24 2.27
CA SER A 236 5.89 -18.20 3.49
C SER A 236 5.32 -16.80 3.70
N TRP A 237 6.18 -15.85 4.05
CA TRP A 237 5.83 -14.45 4.30
C TRP A 237 6.20 -13.51 3.16
N ASN A 238 6.69 -14.03 2.05
CA ASN A 238 7.08 -13.28 0.87
C ASN A 238 6.84 -14.07 -0.42
N GLU A 239 7.15 -13.45 -1.55
CA GLU A 239 7.07 -14.02 -2.88
C GLU A 239 8.32 -13.74 -3.70
N SER A 240 8.43 -14.46 -4.81
CA SER A 240 9.40 -14.21 -5.87
C SER A 240 8.69 -14.09 -7.21
N ARG A 241 9.18 -13.25 -8.08
CA ARG A 241 8.70 -13.11 -9.46
C ARG A 241 9.83 -13.47 -10.42
N PHE A 242 9.65 -14.56 -11.15
CA PHE A 242 10.64 -15.15 -12.03
C PHE A 242 10.23 -15.08 -13.49
N ARG A 243 11.21 -14.91 -14.37
CA ARG A 243 11.06 -15.08 -15.83
C ARG A 243 11.48 -16.49 -16.22
N ILE A 244 10.80 -17.06 -17.19
CA ILE A 244 11.06 -18.42 -17.65
C ILE A 244 12.29 -18.44 -18.57
N ALA A 245 13.27 -19.29 -18.28
CA ALA A 245 14.38 -19.58 -19.18
C ALA A 245 14.05 -20.75 -20.12
N LYS A 246 13.43 -21.80 -19.57
CA LYS A 246 13.10 -23.02 -20.31
C LYS A 246 11.86 -23.67 -19.72
N LEU A 247 11.02 -24.17 -20.60
CA LEU A 247 9.87 -25.00 -20.27
C LEU A 247 9.99 -26.35 -20.98
N ASP A 248 9.95 -27.44 -20.22
CA ASP A 248 9.93 -28.80 -20.72
C ASP A 248 8.54 -29.39 -20.47
N GLU A 249 7.70 -29.39 -21.50
CA GLU A 249 6.30 -29.88 -21.40
C GLU A 249 6.21 -31.39 -21.19
N LYS A 250 7.19 -32.15 -21.68
CA LYS A 250 7.20 -33.61 -21.52
C LYS A 250 7.51 -34.03 -20.10
N GLU A 251 8.52 -33.40 -19.50
CA GLU A 251 8.92 -33.69 -18.11
C GLU A 251 8.18 -32.78 -17.12
N ARG A 252 7.37 -31.84 -17.61
CA ARG A 252 6.63 -30.83 -16.83
C ARG A 252 7.52 -30.03 -15.90
N VAL A 253 8.65 -29.55 -16.41
CA VAL A 253 9.65 -28.81 -15.66
C VAL A 253 9.77 -27.38 -16.18
N VAL A 254 9.65 -26.42 -15.27
CA VAL A 254 10.02 -25.02 -15.52
C VAL A 254 11.38 -24.71 -14.88
N GLN A 255 12.22 -24.03 -15.64
CA GLN A 255 13.49 -23.48 -15.20
C GLN A 255 13.47 -21.96 -15.37
N PHE A 256 13.83 -21.24 -14.31
CA PHE A 256 13.85 -19.77 -14.30
C PHE A 256 15.21 -19.23 -14.72
N ARG A 257 15.17 -18.06 -15.35
CA ARG A 257 16.35 -17.30 -15.77
C ARG A 257 16.96 -16.52 -14.61
N ASP A 258 16.10 -16.05 -13.72
CA ASP A 258 16.49 -15.18 -12.64
C ASP A 258 17.22 -15.96 -11.54
N PRO A 259 18.10 -15.30 -10.76
CA PRO A 259 18.86 -15.96 -9.72
C PRO A 259 17.93 -16.51 -8.63
N LYS A 260 18.50 -17.39 -7.81
CA LYS A 260 17.77 -17.96 -6.67
C LYS A 260 17.28 -16.88 -5.73
N ALA A 261 16.08 -17.10 -5.20
CA ALA A 261 15.57 -16.35 -4.08
C ALA A 261 16.35 -16.63 -2.79
N ARG A 262 16.31 -15.72 -1.82
CA ARG A 262 16.81 -15.95 -0.46
C ARG A 262 16.09 -17.14 0.19
N HIS A 263 14.75 -17.19 0.01
CA HIS A 263 13.91 -18.30 0.39
C HIS A 263 13.67 -19.14 -0.87
N THR A 264 14.39 -20.23 -0.97
CA THR A 264 14.46 -21.05 -2.19
C THR A 264 13.14 -21.74 -2.52
N ILE A 265 12.93 -22.01 -3.79
CA ILE A 265 11.91 -22.95 -4.24
C ILE A 265 12.18 -24.29 -3.52
N GLY A 266 11.19 -24.78 -2.76
CA GLY A 266 11.34 -25.96 -1.94
C GLY A 266 11.65 -25.71 -0.46
N TRP A 267 11.94 -24.48 -0.06
CA TRP A 267 11.93 -24.15 1.35
C TRP A 267 10.50 -24.33 1.88
N ARG A 268 10.38 -25.25 2.80
CA ARG A 268 9.12 -25.59 3.44
C ARG A 268 8.97 -24.78 4.72
N GLY A 269 8.80 -23.49 4.62
CA GLY A 269 8.20 -22.75 5.69
C GLY A 269 6.85 -23.37 6.07
N ALA A 270 6.17 -22.91 7.04
CA ALA A 270 5.00 -23.53 7.67
C ALA A 270 3.84 -24.01 6.75
N GLY A 271 3.98 -24.10 5.42
CA GLY A 271 2.86 -24.19 4.54
C GLY A 271 2.79 -25.26 3.45
N GLY A 272 3.74 -26.16 3.30
CA GLY A 272 3.67 -27.19 2.24
C GLY A 272 4.28 -26.77 0.90
N PRO A 273 3.78 -27.26 -0.27
CA PRO A 273 4.35 -26.90 -1.56
C PRO A 273 4.10 -25.42 -1.88
N ASN A 274 5.06 -24.79 -2.58
CA ASN A 274 4.87 -23.40 -3.02
C ASN A 274 3.62 -23.28 -3.91
N ARG A 275 2.83 -22.26 -3.65
CA ARG A 275 1.77 -21.79 -4.54
C ARG A 275 2.39 -20.91 -5.61
N TYR A 276 1.81 -20.87 -6.79
CA TYR A 276 2.26 -20.00 -7.87
C TYR A 276 1.15 -19.67 -8.85
N TYR A 277 1.34 -18.60 -9.59
CA TYR A 277 0.54 -18.27 -10.77
C TYR A 277 1.43 -17.67 -11.87
N ILE A 278 0.88 -17.62 -13.09
CA ILE A 278 1.58 -17.13 -14.28
C ILE A 278 0.94 -15.81 -14.70
N GLU A 279 1.75 -14.86 -15.13
CA GLU A 279 1.30 -13.58 -15.68
C GLU A 279 1.90 -13.28 -17.05
N ASN A 280 1.23 -12.38 -17.76
CA ASN A 280 1.66 -11.84 -19.03
C ASN A 280 1.78 -12.88 -20.14
N ALA A 281 0.76 -13.70 -20.29
CA ALA A 281 0.53 -14.57 -21.45
C ALA A 281 -0.76 -14.14 -22.15
N LEU A 282 -0.77 -14.09 -23.49
CA LEU A 282 -1.97 -13.70 -24.26
C LEU A 282 -3.16 -14.61 -23.96
N GLU A 283 -2.90 -15.90 -23.80
CA GLU A 283 -3.89 -16.94 -23.51
C GLU A 283 -4.53 -16.79 -22.12
N GLY A 284 -3.94 -15.96 -21.26
CA GLY A 284 -4.50 -15.61 -19.95
C GLY A 284 -5.53 -14.48 -20.00
N ILE A 285 -5.89 -13.96 -21.17
CA ILE A 285 -7.04 -13.07 -21.32
C ILE A 285 -8.29 -13.93 -21.48
N THR A 286 -9.08 -14.06 -20.42
CA THR A 286 -10.24 -14.96 -20.35
C THR A 286 -11.53 -14.26 -19.91
N GLN A 287 -11.43 -13.00 -19.45
CA GLN A 287 -12.56 -12.21 -18.97
C GLN A 287 -12.39 -10.70 -19.23
N PRO A 288 -13.50 -9.92 -19.23
CA PRO A 288 -13.43 -8.47 -19.40
C PRO A 288 -12.52 -7.78 -18.37
N GLY A 289 -11.75 -6.78 -18.82
CA GLY A 289 -10.81 -6.03 -18.00
C GLY A 289 -9.40 -6.63 -17.98
N GLU A 290 -9.18 -7.76 -18.65
CA GLU A 290 -7.84 -8.33 -18.76
C GLU A 290 -7.11 -7.84 -19.99
N TRP A 291 -5.76 -7.71 -19.85
CA TRP A 291 -4.91 -7.20 -20.90
C TRP A 291 -3.55 -7.90 -20.94
N TYR A 292 -2.92 -7.85 -22.12
CA TYR A 292 -1.58 -8.35 -22.40
C TYR A 292 -0.84 -7.38 -23.33
N LEU A 293 0.43 -7.11 -23.05
CA LEU A 293 1.31 -6.28 -23.88
C LEU A 293 2.45 -7.13 -24.44
N ASP A 294 2.49 -7.27 -25.77
CA ASP A 294 3.59 -7.90 -26.47
C ASP A 294 4.67 -6.84 -26.79
N ARG A 295 5.76 -6.84 -26.03
CA ARG A 295 6.86 -5.87 -26.23
C ARG A 295 7.62 -6.08 -27.56
N HIS A 296 7.58 -7.30 -28.15
CA HIS A 296 8.28 -7.60 -29.38
C HIS A 296 7.54 -7.08 -30.62
N THR A 297 6.22 -7.08 -30.57
CA THR A 297 5.38 -6.57 -31.66
C THR A 297 4.89 -5.16 -31.41
N GLY A 298 4.82 -4.70 -30.16
CA GLY A 298 4.18 -3.45 -29.77
C GLY A 298 2.66 -3.53 -29.73
N GLU A 299 2.09 -4.73 -29.67
CA GLU A 299 0.65 -4.96 -29.67
C GLU A 299 0.13 -5.05 -28.24
N LEU A 300 -0.84 -4.19 -27.90
CA LEU A 300 -1.61 -4.22 -26.67
C LEU A 300 -2.94 -4.90 -26.95
N TYR A 301 -3.20 -5.99 -26.26
CA TYR A 301 -4.44 -6.76 -26.29
C TYR A 301 -5.25 -6.46 -25.04
N TYR A 302 -6.55 -6.23 -25.21
CA TYR A 302 -7.45 -5.90 -24.11
C TYR A 302 -8.84 -6.44 -24.35
N TRP A 303 -9.47 -7.03 -23.35
CA TRP A 303 -10.89 -7.38 -23.38
C TRP A 303 -11.70 -6.24 -22.74
N PRO A 304 -12.46 -5.47 -23.53
CA PRO A 304 -13.16 -4.29 -23.03
C PRO A 304 -14.21 -4.61 -21.95
N THR A 305 -14.30 -3.73 -20.96
CA THR A 305 -15.39 -3.74 -19.95
C THR A 305 -16.57 -2.87 -20.35
N GLY A 306 -16.49 -2.17 -21.49
CA GLY A 306 -17.50 -1.24 -22.01
C GLY A 306 -17.15 -0.76 -23.41
N ASP A 307 -17.70 0.39 -23.81
CA ASP A 307 -17.42 0.97 -25.16
C ASP A 307 -15.98 1.46 -25.26
N ILE A 308 -15.16 0.73 -25.99
CA ILE A 308 -13.74 1.03 -26.17
C ILE A 308 -13.49 2.37 -26.88
N ALA A 309 -14.43 2.81 -27.72
CA ALA A 309 -14.30 4.08 -28.46
C ALA A 309 -14.43 5.31 -27.57
N GLN A 310 -15.01 5.16 -26.38
CA GLN A 310 -15.17 6.21 -25.38
C GLN A 310 -14.21 6.07 -24.21
N ALA A 311 -13.40 5.02 -24.18
CA ALA A 311 -12.52 4.73 -23.08
C ALA A 311 -11.19 5.49 -23.18
N GLU A 312 -10.77 6.10 -22.09
CA GLU A 312 -9.43 6.67 -21.93
C GLU A 312 -8.48 5.58 -21.40
N PHE A 313 -7.40 5.37 -22.12
CA PHE A 313 -6.36 4.42 -21.75
C PHE A 313 -5.13 5.19 -21.27
N VAL A 314 -4.64 4.86 -20.08
CA VAL A 314 -3.45 5.47 -19.49
C VAL A 314 -2.42 4.35 -19.18
N ALA A 315 -1.24 4.48 -19.75
CA ALA A 315 -0.08 3.68 -19.40
C ALA A 315 0.73 4.39 -18.32
N PRO A 316 0.87 3.87 -17.11
CA PRO A 316 1.82 4.39 -16.14
C PRO A 316 3.25 4.31 -16.67
N VAL A 317 4.01 5.41 -16.57
CA VAL A 317 5.38 5.50 -17.09
C VAL A 317 6.39 5.98 -16.04
N LEU A 318 5.95 6.83 -15.11
CA LEU A 318 6.78 7.25 -13.98
C LEU A 318 6.68 6.23 -12.85
N LYS A 319 7.78 6.03 -12.13
CA LYS A 319 7.80 5.23 -10.90
C LYS A 319 7.39 6.05 -9.68
N GLN A 320 7.57 7.36 -9.74
CA GLN A 320 7.42 8.27 -8.61
C GLN A 320 6.84 9.60 -9.07
N LEU A 321 5.87 10.13 -8.30
CA LEU A 321 5.19 11.39 -8.61
C LEU A 321 5.82 12.57 -7.87
N VAL A 322 6.10 12.38 -6.57
CA VAL A 322 6.63 13.42 -5.71
C VAL A 322 7.81 12.89 -4.93
N ARG A 323 8.87 13.70 -4.85
CA ARG A 323 10.03 13.38 -4.03
C ARG A 323 10.53 14.60 -3.27
N PHE A 324 10.61 14.47 -1.95
CA PHE A 324 11.35 15.40 -1.12
C PHE A 324 12.78 14.89 -1.02
N GLU A 325 13.74 15.71 -1.37
CA GLU A 325 15.18 15.38 -1.41
C GLU A 325 15.93 16.12 -0.32
N GLY A 326 15.80 15.67 0.93
CA GLY A 326 16.68 16.08 2.01
C GLY A 326 17.82 15.08 2.25
N ASN A 327 18.67 15.37 3.21
CA ASN A 327 19.76 14.51 3.65
C ASN A 327 19.85 14.53 5.17
N VAL A 328 19.47 13.42 5.82
CA VAL A 328 19.48 13.29 7.29
C VAL A 328 20.89 13.41 7.85
N ASP A 329 21.89 12.80 7.19
CA ASP A 329 23.27 12.77 7.66
C ASP A 329 23.93 14.16 7.61
N GLU A 330 23.47 15.01 6.70
CA GLU A 330 23.94 16.40 6.56
C GLU A 330 23.05 17.40 7.31
N GLY A 331 21.98 16.94 7.96
CA GLY A 331 21.01 17.80 8.62
C GLY A 331 20.21 18.70 7.66
N GLN A 332 20.10 18.30 6.41
CA GLN A 332 19.36 19.03 5.38
C GLN A 332 17.95 18.46 5.23
N TYR A 333 16.95 19.19 5.64
CA TYR A 333 15.56 18.76 5.64
C TYR A 333 14.70 19.62 4.71
N VAL A 334 13.66 19.01 4.14
CA VAL A 334 12.53 19.75 3.59
C VAL A 334 11.52 19.94 4.71
N GLU A 335 11.16 21.18 5.01
CA GLU A 335 10.38 21.49 6.19
C GLU A 335 9.14 22.34 5.87
N TYR A 336 8.05 22.10 6.58
CA TYR A 336 6.81 22.89 6.50
C TYR A 336 6.26 23.03 5.08
N VAL A 337 6.26 21.93 4.33
CA VAL A 337 5.61 21.82 3.02
C VAL A 337 4.43 20.86 3.16
N HIS A 338 3.24 21.33 2.83
CA HIS A 338 1.98 20.61 2.99
C HIS A 338 1.36 20.30 1.64
N MET A 339 0.77 19.11 1.48
CA MET A 339 0.02 18.68 0.30
C MET A 339 -1.38 18.23 0.69
N ARG A 340 -2.42 18.86 0.14
CA ARG A 340 -3.79 18.63 0.57
C ARG A 340 -4.80 18.55 -0.59
N GLY A 341 -5.65 17.52 -0.58
CA GLY A 341 -6.83 17.43 -1.45
C GLY A 341 -6.55 16.96 -2.87
N PHE A 342 -5.39 16.38 -3.15
CA PHE A 342 -5.02 15.85 -4.47
C PHE A 342 -5.45 14.40 -4.66
N THR A 343 -5.62 14.00 -5.94
CA THR A 343 -5.50 12.60 -6.32
C THR A 343 -4.13 12.36 -6.95
N PHE A 344 -3.37 11.40 -6.44
CA PHE A 344 -2.10 10.92 -7.01
C PHE A 344 -2.33 9.55 -7.63
N SER A 345 -1.96 9.36 -8.91
CA SER A 345 -2.24 8.11 -9.61
C SER A 345 -1.21 7.74 -10.68
N ASP A 346 -1.33 6.51 -11.14
CA ASP A 346 -0.68 5.98 -12.35
C ASP A 346 0.84 5.99 -12.30
N THR A 347 1.42 5.34 -11.27
CA THR A 347 2.85 5.02 -11.31
C THR A 347 3.09 3.58 -11.72
N ASP A 348 4.19 3.32 -12.42
CA ASP A 348 4.61 1.99 -12.82
C ASP A 348 5.60 1.39 -11.81
N TRP A 349 5.88 0.11 -11.97
CA TRP A 349 6.94 -0.63 -11.30
C TRP A 349 7.79 -1.36 -12.33
N LYS A 350 9.02 -1.69 -11.99
CA LYS A 350 9.91 -2.40 -12.90
C LYS A 350 10.43 -3.68 -12.28
N LEU A 351 10.34 -4.76 -13.04
CA LEU A 351 11.06 -5.97 -12.68
C LEU A 351 12.56 -5.73 -12.91
N PRO A 352 13.41 -5.81 -11.87
CA PRO A 352 14.86 -5.64 -12.03
C PRO A 352 15.45 -6.58 -13.08
N GLU A 353 16.62 -6.24 -13.65
CA GLU A 353 17.28 -7.10 -14.64
C GLU A 353 17.56 -8.50 -14.09
N ASN A 354 17.85 -8.61 -12.81
CA ASN A 354 18.07 -9.87 -12.11
C ASN A 354 16.79 -10.52 -11.58
N GLY A 355 15.60 -10.09 -12.03
CA GLY A 355 14.32 -10.54 -11.52
C GLY A 355 13.98 -9.95 -10.15
N TYR A 356 12.93 -10.48 -9.54
CA TYR A 356 12.54 -10.18 -8.17
C TYR A 356 12.61 -11.48 -7.36
N PRO A 357 13.82 -11.86 -6.89
CA PRO A 357 14.05 -13.17 -6.29
C PRO A 357 13.38 -13.33 -4.92
N ASP A 358 13.24 -12.31 -4.17
CA ASP A 358 12.34 -12.04 -3.04
C ASP A 358 12.68 -10.67 -2.42
N CYS A 359 11.81 -10.17 -1.56
CA CYS A 359 12.05 -8.92 -0.85
C CYS A 359 13.00 -9.06 0.36
N GLY A 360 13.36 -10.27 0.71
CA GLY A 360 14.19 -10.55 1.89
C GLY A 360 13.42 -10.55 3.20
N ASP A 361 12.52 -9.64 3.44
CA ASP A 361 11.63 -9.58 4.59
C ASP A 361 10.23 -9.07 4.19
N VAL A 362 9.32 -9.05 5.16
CA VAL A 362 7.94 -8.56 4.96
C VAL A 362 7.97 -7.11 4.50
N GLY A 363 7.28 -6.81 3.43
CA GLY A 363 7.07 -5.45 2.94
C GLY A 363 8.26 -4.75 2.29
N ASP A 364 9.41 -5.42 2.12
CA ASP A 364 10.56 -4.84 1.42
C ASP A 364 10.31 -4.81 -0.09
N ILE A 365 10.25 -3.62 -0.70
CA ILE A 365 10.13 -3.43 -2.15
C ILE A 365 11.30 -2.58 -2.63
N VAL A 366 11.94 -3.00 -3.73
CA VAL A 366 13.15 -2.32 -4.27
C VAL A 366 12.82 -1.02 -4.99
N ASP A 367 11.67 -0.96 -5.67
CA ASP A 367 11.24 0.25 -6.39
C ASP A 367 10.75 1.33 -5.40
N PRO A 368 10.96 2.62 -5.70
CA PRO A 368 10.54 3.70 -4.81
C PRO A 368 9.01 3.77 -4.65
N SER A 369 8.57 4.26 -3.51
CA SER A 369 7.17 4.62 -3.29
C SER A 369 6.71 5.74 -4.25
N ALA A 370 5.42 5.76 -4.58
CA ALA A 370 4.87 6.77 -5.50
C ALA A 370 5.13 8.20 -5.01
N ILE A 371 5.12 8.39 -3.70
CA ILE A 371 5.43 9.66 -3.03
C ILE A 371 6.47 9.36 -1.94
N THR A 372 7.59 10.11 -1.94
CA THR A 372 8.65 9.95 -0.94
C THR A 372 8.99 11.26 -0.27
N TYR A 373 8.89 11.29 1.05
CA TYR A 373 9.33 12.37 1.92
C TYR A 373 10.67 11.99 2.54
N GLN A 374 11.75 12.12 1.78
CA GLN A 374 13.10 11.81 2.27
C GLN A 374 13.66 12.99 3.07
N ALA A 375 14.03 12.74 4.32
CA ALA A 375 14.49 13.77 5.24
C ALA A 375 13.53 14.98 5.31
N ALA A 376 12.27 14.72 5.63
CA ALA A 376 11.24 15.73 5.79
C ALA A 376 10.95 15.99 7.27
N LYS A 377 10.66 17.25 7.61
CA LYS A 377 10.23 17.61 8.98
C LYS A 377 9.03 18.53 8.95
N HIS A 378 8.08 18.28 9.85
CA HIS A 378 6.87 19.10 10.01
C HIS A 378 6.12 19.32 8.70
N CYS A 379 6.21 18.36 7.79
CA CYS A 379 5.45 18.34 6.56
C CYS A 379 4.12 17.61 6.77
N ALA A 380 3.13 17.94 5.94
CA ALA A 380 1.82 17.30 6.03
C ALA A 380 1.37 16.74 4.67
N PHE A 381 0.70 15.59 4.72
CA PHE A 381 0.03 14.95 3.61
C PHE A 381 -1.41 14.65 4.04
N GLU A 382 -2.37 15.48 3.59
CA GLU A 382 -3.70 15.56 4.18
C GLU A 382 -4.81 15.47 3.14
N ASP A 383 -5.86 14.73 3.46
CA ASP A 383 -7.08 14.64 2.65
C ASP A 383 -6.83 14.31 1.17
N ASN A 384 -5.78 13.54 0.87
CA ASN A 384 -5.42 13.14 -0.47
C ASN A 384 -5.97 11.74 -0.78
N CYS A 385 -6.13 11.46 -2.08
CA CYS A 385 -6.40 10.13 -2.59
C CYS A 385 -5.15 9.61 -3.31
N VAL A 386 -4.67 8.39 -2.99
CA VAL A 386 -3.56 7.73 -3.71
C VAL A 386 -4.05 6.40 -4.25
N LYS A 387 -4.00 6.22 -5.57
CA LYS A 387 -4.52 5.01 -6.23
C LYS A 387 -3.76 4.64 -7.50
N ASN A 388 -3.95 3.41 -8.01
CA ASN A 388 -3.32 2.92 -9.24
C ASN A 388 -1.79 3.07 -9.25
N VAL A 389 -1.13 2.96 -8.10
CA VAL A 389 0.32 3.12 -8.00
C VAL A 389 1.03 1.76 -8.00
N GLY A 390 2.22 1.69 -8.57
CA GLY A 390 2.96 0.44 -8.80
C GLY A 390 3.57 -0.20 -7.56
N THR A 391 3.81 0.60 -6.52
CA THR A 391 4.50 0.21 -5.28
C THR A 391 3.77 0.74 -4.06
N TYR A 392 4.47 1.07 -2.97
CA TYR A 392 3.87 1.78 -1.84
C TYR A 392 3.36 3.15 -2.25
N ALA A 393 2.28 3.59 -1.62
CA ALA A 393 1.71 4.92 -1.87
C ALA A 393 2.63 6.02 -1.35
N LEU A 394 3.06 5.92 -0.10
CA LEU A 394 3.81 6.97 0.59
C LEU A 394 4.94 6.39 1.44
N GLU A 395 6.11 7.01 1.39
CA GLU A 395 7.24 6.73 2.27
C GLU A 395 7.70 8.02 2.96
N LEU A 396 7.83 7.95 4.28
CA LEU A 396 8.25 9.06 5.13
C LEU A 396 9.57 8.71 5.80
N THR A 397 10.59 9.55 5.64
CA THR A 397 11.82 9.51 6.40
C THR A 397 12.06 10.87 7.02
N GLY A 398 12.00 10.97 8.35
CA GLY A 398 12.14 12.23 9.09
C GLY A 398 11.18 12.29 10.26
N ASP A 399 10.96 13.48 10.79
CA ASP A 399 10.32 13.68 12.09
C ASP A 399 9.19 14.72 12.04
N GLY A 400 8.21 14.56 12.91
CA GLY A 400 7.12 15.51 13.09
C GLY A 400 6.19 15.65 11.90
N ASN A 401 6.20 14.68 10.96
CA ASN A 401 5.35 14.72 9.79
C ASN A 401 3.95 14.19 10.13
N LEU A 402 2.94 14.74 9.47
CA LEU A 402 1.54 14.37 9.62
C LEU A 402 1.02 13.75 8.32
N VAL A 403 0.42 12.55 8.44
CA VAL A 403 -0.32 11.89 7.34
C VAL A 403 -1.73 11.62 7.85
N THR A 404 -2.71 12.36 7.36
CA THR A 404 -4.05 12.29 7.94
C THR A 404 -5.15 12.46 6.90
N GLY A 405 -6.28 11.77 7.09
CA GLY A 405 -7.47 11.92 6.26
C GLY A 405 -7.33 11.40 4.84
N ASN A 406 -6.31 10.60 4.53
CA ASN A 406 -6.08 10.14 3.17
C ASN A 406 -6.82 8.84 2.88
N GLU A 407 -7.25 8.67 1.63
CA GLU A 407 -7.71 7.40 1.07
C GLU A 407 -6.60 6.79 0.21
N ILE A 408 -6.12 5.60 0.58
CA ILE A 408 -5.01 4.91 -0.11
C ILE A 408 -5.49 3.53 -0.53
N PHE A 409 -5.59 3.30 -1.83
CA PHE A 409 -6.09 2.03 -2.33
C PHE A 409 -5.56 1.69 -3.73
N ASP A 410 -5.79 0.45 -4.16
CA ASP A 410 -5.35 -0.05 -5.46
C ASP A 410 -3.84 0.21 -5.66
N THR A 411 -3.05 -0.19 -4.66
CA THR A 411 -1.60 -0.06 -4.71
C THR A 411 -0.94 -1.38 -5.08
N GLY A 412 0.10 -1.34 -5.90
CA GLY A 412 0.89 -2.52 -6.24
C GLY A 412 1.68 -3.07 -5.06
N GLY A 413 2.17 -2.18 -4.20
CA GLY A 413 2.76 -2.48 -2.90
C GLY A 413 1.81 -2.19 -1.76
N GLY A 414 2.32 -1.65 -0.66
CA GLY A 414 1.51 -1.33 0.52
C GLY A 414 0.99 0.11 0.55
N GLY A 415 0.52 0.51 1.73
CA GLY A 415 0.05 1.87 1.95
C GLY A 415 1.17 2.84 2.30
N ILE A 416 1.65 2.80 3.54
CA ILE A 416 2.58 3.81 4.10
C ILE A 416 3.81 3.13 4.70
N ILE A 417 5.00 3.67 4.41
CA ILE A 417 6.25 3.35 5.14
C ILE A 417 6.64 4.57 5.97
N SER A 418 7.00 4.37 7.24
CA SER A 418 7.46 5.45 8.12
C SER A 418 8.77 5.09 8.82
N ARG A 419 9.71 6.05 8.79
CA ARG A 419 10.97 6.03 9.54
C ARG A 419 11.12 7.35 10.28
N SER A 420 11.20 7.30 11.60
CA SER A 420 11.35 8.48 12.47
C SER A 420 12.56 8.31 13.36
N PHE A 421 13.44 9.30 13.43
CA PHE A 421 14.71 9.20 14.14
C PHE A 421 14.84 10.19 15.30
N GLY A 422 13.94 11.15 15.40
CA GLY A 422 14.02 12.25 16.34
C GLY A 422 13.08 12.13 17.53
N LYS A 423 12.88 13.27 18.18
CA LYS A 423 12.02 13.39 19.37
C LYS A 423 10.56 13.69 19.05
N GLU A 424 10.28 14.09 17.84
CA GLU A 424 8.94 14.40 17.34
C GLU A 424 8.55 13.36 16.29
N PRO A 425 8.03 12.19 16.72
CA PRO A 425 7.73 11.12 15.79
C PRO A 425 6.59 11.49 14.83
N ASN A 426 6.54 10.77 13.69
CA ASN A 426 5.49 10.94 12.71
C ASN A 426 4.12 10.50 13.25
N VAL A 427 3.06 11.15 12.76
CA VAL A 427 1.67 10.82 13.07
C VAL A 427 0.96 10.35 11.81
N ILE A 428 0.38 9.15 11.86
CA ILE A 428 -0.40 8.54 10.78
C ILE A 428 -1.80 8.29 11.31
N SER A 429 -2.77 9.11 10.91
CA SER A 429 -4.09 9.08 11.54
C SER A 429 -5.24 9.32 10.58
N TYR A 430 -6.41 8.76 10.90
CA TYR A 430 -7.64 8.94 10.12
C TYR A 430 -7.52 8.58 8.63
N ASN A 431 -6.58 7.71 8.26
CA ASN A 431 -6.45 7.26 6.89
C ASN A 431 -7.32 6.02 6.65
N HIS A 432 -7.84 5.90 5.44
CA HIS A 432 -8.50 4.71 4.93
C HIS A 432 -7.56 4.00 3.97
N ILE A 433 -7.02 2.85 4.36
CA ILE A 433 -6.02 2.09 3.58
C ILE A 433 -6.60 0.73 3.24
N HIS A 434 -6.76 0.44 1.94
CA HIS A 434 -7.40 -0.80 1.51
C HIS A 434 -6.95 -1.25 0.11
N HIS A 435 -7.22 -2.53 -0.24
CA HIS A 435 -6.89 -3.12 -1.54
C HIS A 435 -5.42 -2.87 -1.93
N THR A 436 -4.49 -3.27 -1.06
CA THR A 436 -3.05 -3.12 -1.28
C THR A 436 -2.36 -4.46 -1.54
N GLY A 437 -1.12 -4.43 -2.06
CA GLY A 437 -0.34 -5.64 -2.33
C GLY A 437 -0.65 -6.32 -3.66
N LEU A 438 -1.25 -5.60 -4.62
CA LEU A 438 -1.73 -6.19 -5.87
C LEU A 438 -0.62 -6.68 -6.81
N VAL A 439 0.60 -6.17 -6.66
CA VAL A 439 1.80 -6.58 -7.41
C VAL A 439 2.79 -7.31 -6.50
N TYR A 440 2.91 -6.84 -5.27
CA TYR A 440 3.81 -7.35 -4.23
C TYR A 440 2.97 -7.84 -3.04
N PRO A 441 2.48 -9.08 -3.06
CA PRO A 441 1.59 -9.61 -2.02
C PRO A 441 2.15 -9.59 -0.59
N SER A 442 3.47 -9.53 -0.41
CA SER A 442 4.12 -9.39 0.90
C SER A 442 4.07 -7.96 1.48
N ALA A 443 3.58 -6.99 0.72
CA ALA A 443 3.45 -5.62 1.19
C ALA A 443 2.35 -5.49 2.25
N VAL A 444 2.49 -4.49 3.14
CA VAL A 444 1.64 -4.29 4.30
C VAL A 444 0.91 -2.96 4.26
N GLY A 445 -0.18 -2.83 5.02
CA GLY A 445 -0.95 -1.59 5.07
C GLY A 445 -0.10 -0.42 5.57
N ILE A 446 0.47 -0.52 6.77
CA ILE A 446 1.41 0.46 7.32
C ILE A 446 2.66 -0.28 7.80
N ASN A 447 3.83 0.14 7.31
CA ASN A 447 5.13 -0.37 7.70
C ASN A 447 5.90 0.66 8.53
N ILE A 448 6.13 0.39 9.82
CA ILE A 448 7.02 1.18 10.67
C ILE A 448 8.39 0.51 10.64
N ASP A 449 9.25 1.01 9.78
CA ASP A 449 10.55 0.41 9.54
C ASP A 449 11.60 0.86 10.56
N GLU A 450 11.51 2.09 11.08
CA GLU A 450 12.36 2.57 12.18
C GLU A 450 11.64 3.65 13.02
N GLY A 451 11.92 3.65 14.33
CA GLY A 451 11.54 4.70 15.27
C GLY A 451 10.13 4.56 15.86
N GLY A 452 9.79 5.49 16.72
CA GLY A 452 8.45 5.63 17.30
C GLY A 452 7.47 6.29 16.34
N GLY A 453 6.24 6.45 16.79
CA GLY A 453 5.18 7.10 16.02
C GLY A 453 3.82 6.89 16.64
N THR A 454 2.84 7.59 16.09
CA THR A 454 1.44 7.38 16.44
C THR A 454 0.68 6.92 15.21
N ILE A 455 0.09 5.73 15.28
CA ILE A 455 -0.82 5.17 14.26
C ILE A 455 -2.19 5.13 14.91
N ALA A 456 -3.08 6.05 14.56
CA ALA A 456 -4.33 6.20 15.28
C ALA A 456 -5.54 6.45 14.36
N HIS A 457 -6.69 5.88 14.73
CA HIS A 457 -7.95 6.12 14.03
C HIS A 457 -7.93 5.77 12.53
N ASN A 458 -7.06 4.86 12.10
CA ASN A 458 -7.04 4.42 10.72
C ASN A 458 -8.01 3.25 10.51
N LEU A 459 -8.62 3.20 9.32
CA LEU A 459 -9.37 2.06 8.81
C LEU A 459 -8.49 1.31 7.81
N ILE A 460 -8.15 0.04 8.12
CA ILE A 460 -7.21 -0.77 7.34
C ILE A 460 -7.84 -2.11 7.01
N HIS A 461 -8.08 -2.39 5.74
CA HIS A 461 -8.70 -3.64 5.32
C HIS A 461 -8.35 -4.05 3.89
N ASP A 462 -8.73 -5.26 3.49
CA ASP A 462 -8.42 -5.83 2.16
C ASP A 462 -6.92 -5.75 1.84
N ILE A 463 -6.08 -6.22 2.78
CA ILE A 463 -4.62 -6.21 2.68
C ILE A 463 -4.11 -7.63 2.43
N THR A 464 -3.22 -7.80 1.46
CA THR A 464 -2.65 -9.11 1.10
C THR A 464 -1.78 -9.72 2.19
N HIS A 465 -1.16 -8.90 3.04
CA HIS A 465 -0.37 -9.30 4.21
C HIS A 465 -0.88 -8.61 5.49
N SER A 466 0.00 -8.17 6.38
CA SER A 466 -0.36 -7.55 7.66
C SER A 466 -0.98 -6.16 7.52
N GLY A 467 -1.90 -5.81 8.42
CA GLY A 467 -2.46 -4.47 8.47
C GLY A 467 -1.42 -3.44 8.90
N VAL A 468 -0.82 -3.62 10.08
CA VAL A 468 0.30 -2.82 10.60
C VAL A 468 1.48 -3.74 10.88
N TYR A 469 2.64 -3.37 10.38
CA TYR A 469 3.90 -4.07 10.61
C TYR A 469 4.92 -3.12 11.21
N GLY A 470 5.47 -3.48 12.36
CA GLY A 470 6.54 -2.74 13.01
C GLY A 470 7.78 -3.61 13.11
N ARG A 471 8.86 -3.15 12.47
CA ARG A 471 10.10 -3.88 12.40
C ARG A 471 11.24 -3.06 12.98
N HIS A 472 11.82 -3.56 14.04
CA HIS A 472 13.17 -3.19 14.38
C HIS A 472 13.99 -4.47 14.55
N TRP A 473 14.46 -5.03 13.43
CA TRP A 473 15.39 -6.14 13.53
C TRP A 473 16.73 -5.59 14.02
N ALA A 474 16.89 -5.51 15.33
CA ALA A 474 18.19 -5.33 15.93
C ALA A 474 19.07 -6.54 15.61
N THR A 475 19.58 -6.60 14.38
CA THR A 475 20.70 -7.52 14.11
C THR A 475 21.84 -7.12 15.04
N ALA A 476 22.60 -8.09 15.55
CA ALA A 476 23.78 -7.85 16.39
C ALA A 476 24.80 -6.89 15.76
N THR A 477 24.59 -6.50 14.52
CA THR A 477 25.43 -5.62 13.68
C THR A 477 24.99 -4.16 13.68
N GLN A 478 23.79 -3.81 14.24
CA GLN A 478 23.39 -2.40 14.32
C GLN A 478 23.95 -1.73 15.58
N PRO A 479 24.35 -0.45 15.51
CA PRO A 479 24.84 0.31 16.66
C PRO A 479 23.80 0.31 17.80
N LYS A 480 24.23 0.11 19.05
CA LYS A 480 23.35 0.11 20.24
C LYS A 480 22.57 1.42 20.41
N GLU A 481 23.07 2.50 19.82
CA GLU A 481 22.49 3.84 19.86
C GLU A 481 21.16 3.94 19.09
N ARG A 482 20.93 3.09 18.08
CA ARG A 482 19.64 2.98 17.37
C ARG A 482 18.61 2.08 18.09
N ARG A 483 19.02 1.41 19.18
CA ARG A 483 18.14 0.49 19.94
C ARG A 483 17.30 1.17 21.03
N ASN A 484 17.62 2.41 21.38
CA ASN A 484 16.88 3.19 22.37
C ASN A 484 15.89 4.10 21.65
N GLN A 485 14.71 3.59 21.36
CA GLN A 485 13.59 4.45 20.98
C GLN A 485 13.23 5.34 22.17
N GLU A 486 13.59 6.61 22.09
CA GLU A 486 13.21 7.59 23.13
C GLU A 486 11.69 7.80 23.14
N GLN A 487 11.03 7.64 21.99
CA GLN A 487 9.58 7.80 21.84
C GLN A 487 8.91 6.45 21.57
N PRO A 488 7.77 6.17 22.21
CA PRO A 488 7.05 4.93 21.98
C PRO A 488 6.44 4.87 20.57
N LEU A 489 6.27 3.66 20.06
CA LEU A 489 5.33 3.37 18.98
C LEU A 489 3.95 3.15 19.61
N VAL A 490 2.99 4.01 19.29
CA VAL A 490 1.61 3.92 19.78
C VAL A 490 0.68 3.55 18.63
N ILE A 491 -0.01 2.41 18.75
CA ILE A 491 -1.01 1.92 17.79
C ILE A 491 -2.35 1.90 18.51
N GLU A 492 -3.23 2.85 18.17
CA GLU A 492 -4.46 3.02 18.96
C GLU A 492 -5.69 3.40 18.11
N PHE A 493 -6.85 2.99 18.57
CA PHE A 493 -8.14 3.32 17.96
C PHE A 493 -8.26 2.99 16.47
N ASN A 494 -7.48 2.04 15.95
CA ASN A 494 -7.58 1.59 14.58
C ASN A 494 -8.61 0.47 14.46
N GLU A 495 -9.27 0.38 13.33
CA GLU A 495 -10.04 -0.78 12.90
C GLU A 495 -9.27 -1.50 11.80
N ILE A 496 -8.95 -2.79 12.01
CA ILE A 496 -8.12 -3.60 11.12
C ILE A 496 -8.83 -4.93 10.87
N TYR A 497 -9.20 -5.19 9.62
CA TYR A 497 -9.91 -6.41 9.25
C TYR A 497 -9.65 -6.83 7.79
N ASP A 498 -10.08 -8.03 7.40
CA ASP A 498 -9.86 -8.58 6.07
C ASP A 498 -8.39 -8.40 5.61
N VAL A 499 -7.46 -8.78 6.48
CA VAL A 499 -6.02 -8.76 6.20
C VAL A 499 -5.45 -10.16 6.17
N MET A 500 -4.24 -10.35 5.68
CA MET A 500 -3.60 -11.65 5.44
C MET A 500 -4.29 -12.44 4.31
N LEU A 501 -4.77 -11.76 3.27
CA LEU A 501 -5.57 -12.40 2.23
C LEU A 501 -4.76 -13.39 1.35
N ASN A 502 -3.47 -13.14 1.11
CA ASN A 502 -2.68 -13.94 0.17
C ASN A 502 -1.44 -14.57 0.78
N ILE A 503 -0.80 -13.94 1.73
CA ILE A 503 0.48 -14.34 2.31
C ILE A 503 0.26 -14.91 3.70
N ASN A 504 1.21 -15.69 4.17
CA ASN A 504 1.21 -16.34 5.47
C ASN A 504 2.19 -15.65 6.42
N ASP A 505 2.13 -16.00 7.71
CA ASP A 505 3.07 -15.57 8.75
C ASP A 505 3.02 -14.06 9.03
N GLY A 506 1.82 -13.55 9.23
CA GLY A 506 1.57 -12.16 9.59
C GLY A 506 0.29 -11.98 10.41
N ALA A 507 -0.11 -10.74 10.67
CA ALA A 507 -1.15 -10.41 11.63
C ALA A 507 -1.95 -9.14 11.25
N GLY A 508 -3.03 -8.90 11.96
CA GLY A 508 -3.64 -7.56 11.99
C GLY A 508 -2.60 -6.51 12.42
N VAL A 509 -1.94 -6.75 13.57
CA VAL A 509 -0.80 -5.97 14.05
C VAL A 509 0.36 -6.92 14.33
N PHE A 510 1.46 -6.79 13.59
CA PHE A 510 2.65 -7.60 13.74
C PHE A 510 3.86 -6.74 14.14
N ILE A 511 4.41 -6.97 15.34
CA ILE A 511 5.48 -6.14 15.92
C ILE A 511 6.68 -6.99 16.31
N ARG A 512 7.87 -6.47 16.01
CA ARG A 512 9.19 -7.01 16.42
C ARG A 512 10.07 -5.90 16.95
N ASP A 513 9.62 -5.20 18.00
CA ASP A 513 10.32 -4.02 18.49
C ASP A 513 10.15 -3.85 20.01
N SER A 514 10.62 -2.74 20.54
CA SER A 514 10.54 -2.37 21.93
C SER A 514 9.83 -1.03 22.14
N ASN A 515 9.39 -0.75 23.37
CA ASN A 515 8.71 0.48 23.78
C ASN A 515 7.41 0.73 22.98
N ILE A 516 6.49 -0.23 23.03
CA ILE A 516 5.29 -0.25 22.19
C ILE A 516 4.02 -0.23 23.04
N VAL A 517 3.04 0.52 22.58
CA VAL A 517 1.69 0.53 23.14
C VAL A 517 0.68 0.20 22.03
N ILE A 518 -0.01 -0.94 22.17
CA ILE A 518 -1.11 -1.35 21.27
C ILE A 518 -2.39 -1.27 22.09
N ARG A 519 -3.24 -0.28 21.84
CA ARG A 519 -4.42 -0.09 22.69
C ARG A 519 -5.67 0.38 21.93
N ASN A 520 -6.83 0.00 22.48
CA ASN A 520 -8.12 0.45 21.99
C ASN A 520 -8.36 0.16 20.51
N ASN A 521 -7.73 -0.87 19.93
CA ASN A 521 -7.95 -1.26 18.54
C ASN A 521 -9.05 -2.30 18.44
N LEU A 522 -9.76 -2.29 17.32
CA LEU A 522 -10.65 -3.34 16.88
C LEU A 522 -9.96 -4.12 15.77
N ILE A 523 -9.64 -5.40 16.02
CA ILE A 523 -8.93 -6.25 15.07
C ILE A 523 -9.77 -7.51 14.84
N HIS A 524 -10.16 -7.76 13.59
CA HIS A 524 -11.03 -8.89 13.32
C HIS A 524 -10.87 -9.44 11.90
N ASP A 525 -11.43 -10.62 11.66
CA ASP A 525 -11.43 -11.27 10.35
C ASP A 525 -10.04 -11.27 9.70
N VAL A 526 -9.04 -11.76 10.47
CA VAL A 526 -7.67 -11.93 9.99
C VAL A 526 -7.52 -13.34 9.45
N TYR A 527 -7.28 -13.44 8.15
CA TYR A 527 -7.19 -14.70 7.43
C TYR A 527 -5.74 -15.14 7.29
N ALA A 528 -5.54 -16.33 6.76
CA ALA A 528 -4.25 -16.78 6.28
C ALA A 528 -4.47 -17.34 4.89
N GLY A 529 -3.61 -17.05 3.96
CA GLY A 529 -3.70 -17.48 2.56
C GLY A 529 -3.65 -18.99 2.38
N GLY A 530 -4.49 -19.76 3.10
CA GLY A 530 -4.62 -21.20 3.07
C GLY A 530 -4.78 -21.84 4.46
N GLU A 531 -5.24 -23.08 4.51
CA GLU A 531 -5.58 -23.81 5.76
C GLU A 531 -4.39 -24.07 6.71
N ARG A 532 -3.17 -23.80 6.30
CA ARG A 532 -1.96 -24.28 7.00
C ARG A 532 -1.09 -23.20 7.63
N CYS A 533 -1.39 -21.93 7.43
CA CYS A 533 -0.58 -20.84 7.98
C CYS A 533 -1.39 -19.86 8.80
N PRO A 534 -0.86 -19.44 9.94
CA PRO A 534 -1.59 -18.59 10.86
C PRO A 534 -1.73 -17.14 10.36
N GLY A 535 -2.96 -16.62 10.49
CA GLY A 535 -3.24 -15.17 10.52
C GLY A 535 -3.58 -14.82 11.96
N TRP A 536 -2.72 -14.07 12.63
CA TRP A 536 -2.90 -13.66 14.01
C TRP A 536 -3.61 -12.32 14.12
N GLY A 537 -4.34 -12.11 15.18
CA GLY A 537 -4.87 -10.78 15.48
C GLY A 537 -3.72 -9.82 15.83
N ILE A 538 -3.00 -10.13 16.90
CA ILE A 538 -1.79 -9.41 17.33
C ILE A 538 -0.64 -10.42 17.42
N TYR A 539 0.45 -10.15 16.73
CA TYR A 539 1.67 -10.94 16.78
C TYR A 539 2.81 -10.14 17.39
N LEU A 540 3.23 -10.58 18.59
CA LEU A 540 4.45 -10.12 19.24
C LEU A 540 5.56 -11.07 18.82
N GLY A 541 6.39 -10.61 17.88
CA GLY A 541 7.43 -11.40 17.25
C GLY A 541 8.68 -11.51 18.13
N CYS A 542 9.71 -12.14 17.59
CA CYS A 542 10.95 -12.42 18.30
C CYS A 542 11.54 -11.20 19.02
N GLU A 543 11.83 -11.35 20.33
CA GLU A 543 12.49 -10.34 21.14
C GLU A 543 11.71 -9.03 21.34
N THR A 544 10.39 -9.04 21.25
CA THR A 544 9.55 -7.92 21.60
C THR A 544 9.76 -7.54 23.07
N ARG A 545 9.94 -6.25 23.38
CA ARG A 545 10.26 -5.78 24.75
C ARG A 545 9.47 -4.56 25.13
N ASP A 546 9.30 -4.39 26.47
CA ASP A 546 8.71 -3.18 27.06
C ASP A 546 7.39 -2.78 26.38
N THR A 547 6.49 -3.78 26.20
CA THR A 547 5.29 -3.67 25.38
C THR A 547 4.04 -3.78 26.22
N ARG A 548 3.06 -2.91 25.94
CA ARG A 548 1.72 -2.95 26.53
C ARG A 548 0.67 -3.17 25.45
N VAL A 549 -0.15 -4.19 25.66
CA VAL A 549 -1.30 -4.52 24.82
C VAL A 549 -2.55 -4.38 25.69
N GLU A 550 -3.33 -3.32 25.51
CA GLU A 550 -4.38 -2.97 26.45
C GLU A 550 -5.68 -2.50 25.78
N ASN A 551 -6.81 -2.94 26.35
CA ASN A 551 -8.14 -2.53 25.90
C ASN A 551 -8.47 -2.85 24.43
N ASN A 552 -7.82 -3.80 23.79
CA ASN A 552 -8.13 -4.18 22.41
C ASN A 552 -9.27 -5.20 22.37
N VAL A 553 -10.03 -5.20 21.30
CA VAL A 553 -10.99 -6.23 20.94
C VAL A 553 -10.49 -6.98 19.73
N VAL A 554 -10.31 -8.31 19.86
CA VAL A 554 -9.79 -9.18 18.79
C VAL A 554 -10.71 -10.39 18.62
N TYR A 555 -11.22 -10.60 17.39
CA TYR A 555 -12.08 -11.75 17.09
C TYR A 555 -11.95 -12.21 15.63
N GLY A 556 -12.48 -13.39 15.30
CA GLY A 556 -12.51 -13.89 13.92
C GLY A 556 -11.12 -14.19 13.32
N THR A 557 -10.14 -14.47 14.16
CA THR A 557 -8.74 -14.74 13.75
C THR A 557 -8.42 -16.23 13.87
N LEU A 558 -7.25 -16.68 13.42
CA LEU A 558 -6.78 -18.02 13.76
C LEU A 558 -6.38 -18.10 15.25
N GLU A 559 -5.62 -17.12 15.71
CA GLU A 559 -5.25 -16.91 17.11
C GLU A 559 -5.38 -15.41 17.42
N SER A 560 -6.03 -15.06 18.54
CA SER A 560 -6.23 -13.63 18.86
C SER A 560 -4.91 -12.94 19.15
N VAL A 561 -4.03 -13.58 19.92
CA VAL A 561 -2.70 -13.06 20.20
C VAL A 561 -1.65 -14.17 20.16
N HIS A 562 -0.54 -13.87 19.53
CA HIS A 562 0.63 -14.75 19.47
C HIS A 562 1.83 -14.08 20.13
N VAL A 563 2.36 -14.70 21.19
CA VAL A 563 3.58 -14.27 21.89
C VAL A 563 4.66 -15.28 21.51
N TRP A 564 5.62 -14.86 20.68
CA TRP A 564 6.64 -15.76 20.11
C TRP A 564 7.75 -16.05 21.13
N TYR A 565 9.01 -16.04 20.83
CA TYR A 565 10.06 -16.39 21.76
C TYR A 565 10.92 -15.20 22.21
N ASN A 566 11.50 -15.30 23.41
CA ASN A 566 12.42 -14.34 24.01
C ASN A 566 11.85 -12.92 24.24
N ASP A 567 10.53 -12.82 24.39
CA ASP A 567 9.89 -11.55 24.70
C ASP A 567 10.09 -11.19 26.18
N ARG A 568 10.16 -9.88 26.47
CA ARG A 568 10.45 -9.39 27.83
C ARG A 568 9.61 -8.17 28.19
N ASN A 569 9.18 -8.12 29.44
CA ASN A 569 8.39 -6.99 29.97
C ASN A 569 7.14 -6.71 29.13
N VAL A 570 6.38 -7.74 28.80
CA VAL A 570 5.13 -7.63 28.02
C VAL A 570 3.94 -7.73 28.95
N THR A 571 3.03 -6.77 28.88
CA THR A 571 1.77 -6.79 29.63
C THR A 571 0.58 -6.76 28.67
N LEU A 572 -0.28 -7.78 28.79
CA LEU A 572 -1.57 -7.84 28.10
C LEU A 572 -2.66 -7.58 29.15
N GLU A 573 -3.37 -6.46 29.04
CA GLU A 573 -4.29 -5.99 30.08
C GLU A 573 -5.63 -5.52 29.52
N ASN A 574 -6.73 -5.93 30.15
CA ASN A 574 -8.10 -5.52 29.80
C ASN A 574 -8.51 -5.79 28.35
N ASN A 575 -7.89 -6.72 27.62
CA ASN A 575 -8.29 -7.05 26.26
C ASN A 575 -9.48 -8.02 26.25
N ILE A 576 -10.20 -8.03 25.13
CA ILE A 576 -11.26 -8.99 24.83
C ILE A 576 -10.82 -9.85 23.65
N PHE A 577 -10.58 -11.13 23.88
CA PHE A 577 -10.18 -12.12 22.89
C PHE A 577 -11.31 -13.15 22.70
N VAL A 578 -11.92 -13.20 21.52
CA VAL A 578 -13.16 -13.95 21.28
C VAL A 578 -13.12 -14.71 19.96
N GLY A 579 -13.52 -15.98 19.99
CA GLY A 579 -13.91 -16.73 18.80
C GLY A 579 -12.79 -16.98 17.78
N SER A 580 -11.54 -17.01 18.21
CA SER A 580 -10.45 -17.44 17.35
C SER A 580 -10.52 -18.94 17.07
N ARG A 581 -10.21 -19.35 15.85
CA ARG A 581 -10.42 -20.72 15.34
C ARG A 581 -9.56 -21.77 16.00
N LYS A 582 -8.33 -21.42 16.42
CA LYS A 582 -7.37 -22.37 17.03
C LYS A 582 -7.24 -22.13 18.54
N CYS A 583 -6.85 -20.93 18.94
CA CYS A 583 -6.78 -20.55 20.36
C CYS A 583 -6.82 -19.03 20.49
N GLN A 584 -7.17 -18.55 21.70
CA GLN A 584 -7.23 -17.11 21.94
C GLN A 584 -5.82 -16.54 22.23
N ILE A 585 -5.00 -17.28 22.93
CA ILE A 585 -3.64 -16.90 23.28
C ILE A 585 -2.71 -18.05 22.93
N ASN A 586 -1.73 -17.79 22.07
CA ASN A 586 -0.65 -18.72 21.78
C ASN A 586 0.65 -18.17 22.36
N TYR A 587 1.20 -18.90 23.32
CA TYR A 587 2.43 -18.56 24.00
C TYR A 587 3.48 -19.63 23.69
N GLN A 588 4.41 -19.33 22.80
CA GLN A 588 5.36 -20.30 22.28
C GLN A 588 6.82 -19.92 22.53
N ASN A 589 7.62 -20.94 22.81
CA ASN A 589 9.07 -20.83 22.97
C ASN A 589 9.80 -21.98 22.25
N PRO A 590 9.78 -22.00 20.91
CA PRO A 590 10.30 -23.11 20.13
C PRO A 590 11.83 -23.29 20.23
N GLN A 591 12.56 -22.24 20.67
CA GLN A 591 14.01 -22.28 20.77
C GLN A 591 14.52 -22.44 22.20
N HIS A 592 13.61 -22.68 23.15
CA HIS A 592 13.92 -22.77 24.58
C HIS A 592 14.61 -21.52 25.17
N LEU A 593 14.41 -20.37 24.52
CA LEU A 593 14.83 -19.08 25.02
C LEU A 593 13.78 -18.58 26.02
N SER A 594 14.21 -18.07 27.16
CA SER A 594 13.28 -17.73 28.23
C SER A 594 12.54 -16.43 27.94
N HIS A 595 11.21 -16.46 27.98
CA HIS A 595 10.42 -15.27 28.20
C HIS A 595 10.68 -14.72 29.60
N GLU A 596 10.63 -13.40 29.76
CA GLU A 596 10.86 -12.73 31.03
C GLU A 596 9.77 -11.70 31.29
N ASN A 597 9.12 -11.78 32.46
CA ASN A 597 8.12 -10.83 32.92
C ASN A 597 6.95 -10.62 31.92
N ILE A 598 6.33 -11.71 31.47
CA ILE A 598 5.11 -11.66 30.65
C ILE A 598 3.89 -11.71 31.59
N ARG A 599 2.98 -10.76 31.47
CA ARG A 599 1.85 -10.59 32.38
C ARG A 599 0.53 -10.57 31.62
N PHE A 600 -0.43 -11.38 32.04
CA PHE A 600 -1.81 -11.39 31.55
C PHE A 600 -2.74 -10.92 32.68
N VAL A 601 -3.37 -9.77 32.52
CA VAL A 601 -4.12 -9.12 33.61
C VAL A 601 -5.50 -8.69 33.12
N ARG A 602 -6.56 -9.14 33.78
CA ARG A 602 -7.95 -8.71 33.55
C ARG A 602 -8.45 -8.85 32.11
N ASN A 603 -7.90 -9.75 31.32
CA ASN A 603 -8.41 -10.00 29.98
C ASN A 603 -9.67 -10.86 30.03
N ILE A 604 -10.60 -10.61 29.11
CA ILE A 604 -11.75 -11.45 28.84
C ILE A 604 -11.36 -12.40 27.71
N ILE A 605 -11.42 -13.70 27.98
CA ILE A 605 -11.12 -14.75 26.99
C ILE A 605 -12.35 -15.60 26.83
N PHE A 606 -12.92 -15.62 25.62
CA PHE A 606 -14.12 -16.37 25.31
C PHE A 606 -13.88 -17.30 24.12
N CYS A 607 -13.99 -18.61 24.38
CA CYS A 607 -13.87 -19.66 23.36
C CYS A 607 -15.27 -20.08 22.91
N THR A 608 -15.52 -20.13 21.62
CA THR A 608 -16.73 -20.73 21.07
C THR A 608 -16.57 -22.26 21.01
N GLU A 609 -17.63 -23.02 21.21
CA GLU A 609 -17.61 -24.50 21.25
C GLU A 609 -17.15 -25.15 19.92
N THR A 610 -16.96 -24.39 18.86
CA THR A 610 -16.59 -24.86 17.52
C THR A 610 -15.09 -24.84 17.22
N GLY A 611 -14.28 -24.29 18.10
CA GLY A 611 -12.81 -24.29 17.97
C GLY A 611 -12.20 -25.25 18.97
N GLY A 612 -11.68 -26.39 18.50
CA GLY A 612 -11.05 -27.38 19.35
C GLY A 612 -9.86 -26.83 20.13
N HIS A 613 -9.66 -27.41 21.29
CA HIS A 613 -8.55 -27.50 22.24
C HIS A 613 -7.71 -26.27 22.57
#